data_1aadedd58785ddf127bc0c0883938f50
#
_entry.id   1aadedd58785ddf127bc0c0883938f50
#
_cell.length_a   1.000
_cell.length_b   1.000
_cell.length_c   1.000
_cell.angle_alpha   90.00
_cell.angle_beta   90.00
_cell.angle_gamma   90.00
#
_symmetry.space_group_name_H-M   'P 1'
#
loop_
_entity.id
_entity.type
_entity.pdbx_description
1 polymer ?
#
loop_
_entity_poly.entity_id
_entity_poly.type
_entity_poly.pdbx_seq_one_letter_code
_entity_poly.pdbx_strand_id
1 'polypeptide(L)'
;LKDTYNNVKAHPEVVINVVTYSIVEQVSLASSPYAPGISEFEKAGLTPIPSDLVKPFRVKESPVQFECKVNQVIELGTEGGAGNLIICEVVRMHIDESILDENNQIDAHKIDLVSRMGGDWYCRADVNSMFEIKKPITTCGIGYDALPTDLLKSSVLSVSDLARLAGIENLPDETEVNEYKLTELSDLFMTHVDDASNLEHALHERAKELLTANKLTEAWLTLLSFNH
;
A
#
# COMPACT_ATOMS: atom_id res chain seq x y z
N LEU A 1 14.49 1.13 -30.45
CA LEU A 1 13.07 1.05 -30.03
C LEU A 1 12.74 -0.40 -29.72
N LYS A 2 11.93 -0.66 -28.70
CA LYS A 2 11.48 -2.01 -28.35
C LYS A 2 10.37 -2.46 -29.33
N ASP A 3 10.25 -3.76 -29.55
CA ASP A 3 9.25 -4.33 -30.45
C ASP A 3 7.81 -3.99 -30.02
N THR A 4 7.54 -3.95 -28.70
CA THR A 4 6.24 -3.51 -28.17
C THR A 4 5.82 -2.14 -28.71
N TYR A 5 6.74 -1.17 -28.80
CA TYR A 5 6.44 0.15 -29.35
C TYR A 5 6.06 0.09 -30.83
N ASN A 6 6.82 -0.65 -31.64
CA ASN A 6 6.53 -0.82 -33.05
C ASN A 6 5.21 -1.56 -33.29
N ASN A 7 4.97 -2.60 -32.49
CA ASN A 7 3.74 -3.41 -32.55
C ASN A 7 2.50 -2.56 -32.22
N VAL A 8 2.57 -1.74 -31.18
CA VAL A 8 1.46 -0.86 -30.77
C VAL A 8 1.15 0.19 -31.84
N LYS A 9 2.16 0.73 -32.52
CA LYS A 9 1.94 1.67 -33.65
C LYS A 9 1.30 0.98 -34.85
N ALA A 10 1.64 -0.26 -35.13
CA ALA A 10 1.07 -1.02 -36.23
C ALA A 10 -0.33 -1.58 -35.88
N HIS A 11 -0.51 -2.00 -34.65
CA HIS A 11 -1.74 -2.60 -34.13
C HIS A 11 -2.02 -2.00 -32.73
N PRO A 12 -2.98 -1.05 -32.61
CA PRO A 12 -3.23 -0.30 -31.37
C PRO A 12 -4.02 -1.13 -30.35
N GLU A 13 -3.51 -2.31 -30.03
CA GLU A 13 -4.08 -3.26 -29.07
C GLU A 13 -2.95 -3.84 -28.21
N VAL A 14 -3.18 -3.97 -26.91
CA VAL A 14 -2.23 -4.57 -25.98
C VAL A 14 -2.94 -5.40 -24.92
N VAL A 15 -2.21 -6.35 -24.33
CA VAL A 15 -2.64 -7.05 -23.11
C VAL A 15 -1.64 -6.73 -22.00
N ILE A 16 -2.16 -6.24 -20.88
CA ILE A 16 -1.36 -5.97 -19.67
C ILE A 16 -1.58 -7.16 -18.74
N ASN A 17 -0.51 -7.88 -18.42
CA ASN A 17 -0.53 -9.02 -17.51
C ASN A 17 0.12 -8.63 -16.19
N VAL A 18 -0.57 -8.83 -15.06
CA VAL A 18 -0.04 -8.54 -13.72
C VAL A 18 1.00 -9.58 -13.35
N VAL A 19 2.15 -9.10 -12.85
CA VAL A 19 3.28 -9.95 -12.49
C VAL A 19 3.22 -10.30 -11.01
N THR A 20 3.26 -11.58 -10.72
CA THR A 20 3.35 -12.12 -9.36
C THR A 20 4.75 -12.66 -9.08
N TYR A 21 5.04 -12.96 -7.83
CA TYR A 21 6.32 -13.54 -7.44
C TYR A 21 6.62 -14.87 -8.17
N SER A 22 5.59 -15.68 -8.41
CA SER A 22 5.73 -16.98 -9.06
C SER A 22 6.20 -16.93 -10.52
N ILE A 23 6.00 -15.79 -11.23
CA ILE A 23 6.36 -15.65 -12.64
C ILE A 23 7.39 -14.54 -12.92
N VAL A 24 7.88 -13.84 -11.89
CA VAL A 24 8.77 -12.68 -12.07
C VAL A 24 10.07 -13.01 -12.81
N GLU A 25 10.66 -14.18 -12.56
CA GLU A 25 11.89 -14.64 -13.24
C GLU A 25 11.63 -14.88 -14.74
N GLN A 26 10.50 -15.49 -15.09
CA GLN A 26 10.10 -15.69 -16.47
C GLN A 26 9.83 -14.37 -17.19
N VAL A 27 9.18 -13.43 -16.53
CA VAL A 27 8.94 -12.08 -17.05
C VAL A 27 10.25 -11.31 -17.23
N SER A 28 11.20 -11.46 -16.31
CA SER A 28 12.55 -10.91 -16.45
C SER A 28 13.25 -11.48 -17.66
N LEU A 29 13.21 -12.81 -17.85
CA LEU A 29 13.77 -13.49 -19.02
C LEU A 29 13.11 -13.05 -20.33
N ALA A 30 11.79 -12.87 -20.36
CA ALA A 30 11.05 -12.36 -21.52
C ALA A 30 11.48 -10.95 -21.94
N SER A 31 12.14 -10.19 -21.05
CA SER A 31 12.66 -8.84 -21.33
C SER A 31 14.00 -8.84 -22.08
N SER A 32 14.58 -10.01 -22.37
CA SER A 32 15.84 -10.16 -23.09
C SER A 32 15.71 -9.65 -24.54
N PRO A 33 16.79 -9.11 -25.13
CA PRO A 33 16.77 -8.57 -26.49
C PRO A 33 16.85 -9.70 -27.55
N TYR A 34 15.80 -10.50 -27.66
CA TYR A 34 15.71 -11.53 -28.68
C TYR A 34 15.61 -10.92 -30.10
N ALA A 35 16.04 -11.69 -31.10
CA ALA A 35 15.91 -11.26 -32.48
C ALA A 35 14.43 -11.16 -32.92
N PRO A 36 14.10 -10.31 -33.88
CA PRO A 36 12.73 -10.21 -34.43
C PRO A 36 12.20 -11.57 -34.89
N GLY A 37 10.96 -11.87 -34.54
CA GLY A 37 10.28 -13.12 -34.88
C GLY A 37 10.53 -14.29 -33.90
N ILE A 38 11.30 -14.04 -32.84
CA ILE A 38 11.42 -15.00 -31.73
C ILE A 38 10.30 -14.73 -30.71
N SER A 39 9.62 -15.78 -30.28
CA SER A 39 8.55 -15.70 -29.30
C SER A 39 9.11 -15.67 -27.88
N GLU A 40 8.90 -14.58 -27.15
CA GLU A 40 9.24 -14.47 -25.72
C GLU A 40 8.43 -15.45 -24.86
N PHE A 41 7.22 -15.83 -25.25
CA PHE A 41 6.46 -16.87 -24.56
C PHE A 41 7.24 -18.18 -24.51
N GLU A 42 7.75 -18.63 -25.66
CA GLU A 42 8.56 -19.87 -25.72
C GLU A 42 9.86 -19.75 -24.93
N LYS A 43 10.55 -18.62 -25.08
CA LYS A 43 11.84 -18.38 -24.38
C LYS A 43 11.71 -18.30 -22.87
N ALA A 44 10.61 -17.73 -22.39
CA ALA A 44 10.36 -17.57 -20.96
C ALA A 44 9.58 -18.76 -20.34
N GLY A 45 9.09 -19.69 -21.15
CA GLY A 45 8.27 -20.80 -20.68
C GLY A 45 6.91 -20.34 -20.15
N LEU A 46 6.36 -19.25 -20.73
CA LEU A 46 5.03 -18.75 -20.44
C LEU A 46 4.02 -19.29 -21.47
N THR A 47 2.77 -19.49 -21.04
CA THR A 47 1.73 -20.08 -21.88
C THR A 47 0.85 -18.98 -22.49
N PRO A 48 0.87 -18.80 -23.84
CA PRO A 48 -0.06 -17.88 -24.51
C PRO A 48 -1.47 -18.45 -24.52
N ILE A 49 -2.46 -17.64 -24.14
CA ILE A 49 -3.87 -17.97 -24.29
C ILE A 49 -4.58 -16.87 -25.10
N PRO A 50 -5.56 -17.21 -25.95
CA PRO A 50 -6.27 -16.23 -26.76
C PRO A 50 -6.97 -15.18 -25.90
N SER A 51 -6.95 -13.94 -26.37
CA SER A 51 -7.80 -12.87 -25.87
C SER A 51 -9.20 -12.95 -26.46
N ASP A 52 -10.18 -12.32 -25.81
CA ASP A 52 -11.58 -12.33 -26.27
C ASP A 52 -11.91 -11.18 -27.23
N LEU A 53 -11.32 -9.98 -26.98
CA LEU A 53 -11.68 -8.74 -27.67
C LEU A 53 -10.51 -8.09 -28.43
N VAL A 54 -9.26 -8.51 -28.17
CA VAL A 54 -8.06 -7.98 -28.83
C VAL A 54 -7.22 -9.12 -29.39
N LYS A 55 -6.29 -8.80 -30.31
CA LYS A 55 -5.45 -9.81 -30.98
C LYS A 55 -4.29 -10.34 -30.15
N PRO A 56 -3.58 -9.52 -29.34
CA PRO A 56 -2.46 -10.01 -28.53
C PRO A 56 -2.90 -11.07 -27.54
N PHE A 57 -2.04 -12.08 -27.33
CA PHE A 57 -2.29 -13.16 -26.37
C PHE A 57 -2.18 -12.67 -24.93
N ARG A 58 -2.94 -13.31 -24.04
CA ARG A 58 -2.80 -13.21 -22.58
C ARG A 58 -1.75 -14.21 -22.07
N VAL A 59 -1.14 -13.93 -20.94
CA VAL A 59 -0.27 -14.87 -20.23
C VAL A 59 -1.12 -15.70 -19.26
N LYS A 60 -1.21 -17.01 -19.47
CA LYS A 60 -2.05 -17.92 -18.66
C LYS A 60 -1.70 -17.87 -17.16
N GLU A 61 -0.41 -17.78 -16.84
CA GLU A 61 0.12 -17.80 -15.47
C GLU A 61 -0.11 -16.49 -14.71
N SER A 62 -0.50 -15.41 -15.39
CA SER A 62 -0.85 -14.15 -14.75
C SER A 62 -2.27 -14.21 -14.19
N PRO A 63 -2.48 -13.94 -12.89
CA PRO A 63 -3.81 -14.03 -12.29
C PRO A 63 -4.75 -12.88 -12.68
N VAL A 64 -4.22 -11.78 -13.22
CA VAL A 64 -5.02 -10.65 -13.71
C VAL A 64 -4.49 -10.20 -15.07
N GLN A 65 -5.36 -10.15 -16.07
CA GLN A 65 -5.02 -9.70 -17.40
C GLN A 65 -6.02 -8.64 -17.88
N PHE A 66 -5.50 -7.56 -18.49
CA PHE A 66 -6.31 -6.49 -19.06
C PHE A 66 -6.16 -6.50 -20.58
N GLU A 67 -7.25 -6.73 -21.31
CA GLU A 67 -7.31 -6.50 -22.75
C GLU A 67 -7.57 -5.01 -22.99
N CYS A 68 -6.73 -4.39 -23.78
CA CYS A 68 -6.72 -2.95 -23.91
C CYS A 68 -6.69 -2.51 -25.39
N LYS A 69 -7.41 -1.43 -25.70
CA LYS A 69 -7.26 -0.64 -26.92
C LYS A 69 -6.41 0.59 -26.63
N VAL A 70 -5.45 0.85 -27.50
CA VAL A 70 -4.54 1.99 -27.36
C VAL A 70 -5.22 3.24 -27.89
N ASN A 71 -5.39 4.23 -27.02
CA ASN A 71 -5.96 5.54 -27.37
C ASN A 71 -4.88 6.50 -27.88
N GLN A 72 -3.69 6.46 -27.27
CA GLN A 72 -2.61 7.39 -27.59
C GLN A 72 -1.25 6.81 -27.26
N VAL A 73 -0.23 7.14 -28.08
CA VAL A 73 1.18 6.92 -27.80
C VAL A 73 1.86 8.27 -27.73
N ILE A 74 2.45 8.62 -26.58
CA ILE A 74 3.18 9.87 -26.36
C ILE A 74 4.66 9.55 -26.25
N GLU A 75 5.44 10.07 -27.19
CA GLU A 75 6.89 9.97 -27.19
C GLU A 75 7.47 11.06 -26.26
N LEU A 76 8.16 10.64 -25.19
CA LEU A 76 8.66 11.58 -24.18
C LEU A 76 10.06 12.11 -24.48
N GLY A 77 10.67 11.70 -25.59
CA GLY A 77 11.96 12.19 -26.07
C GLY A 77 12.52 11.36 -27.23
N THR A 78 13.57 11.87 -27.83
CA THR A 78 14.24 11.27 -29.00
C THR A 78 15.53 10.53 -28.63
N GLU A 79 16.07 10.80 -27.44
CA GLU A 79 17.35 10.24 -26.99
C GLU A 79 17.21 8.82 -26.44
N GLY A 80 18.32 8.08 -26.41
CA GLY A 80 18.38 6.75 -25.82
C GLY A 80 18.02 6.80 -24.33
N GLY A 81 17.10 5.94 -23.91
CA GLY A 81 16.57 5.91 -22.54
C GLY A 81 15.28 6.73 -22.33
N ALA A 82 14.85 7.53 -23.30
CA ALA A 82 13.55 8.19 -23.27
C ALA A 82 12.42 7.15 -23.27
N GLY A 83 11.46 7.33 -22.38
CA GLY A 83 10.26 6.47 -22.30
C GLY A 83 9.23 6.82 -23.36
N ASN A 84 8.35 5.88 -23.65
CA ASN A 84 7.13 6.13 -24.41
C ASN A 84 5.94 5.81 -23.52
N LEU A 85 4.99 6.72 -23.42
CA LEU A 85 3.76 6.54 -22.66
C LEU A 85 2.67 6.03 -23.61
N ILE A 86 2.09 4.87 -23.28
CA ILE A 86 0.99 4.27 -24.02
C ILE A 86 -0.28 4.39 -23.15
N ILE A 87 -1.24 5.17 -23.61
CA ILE A 87 -2.53 5.37 -22.94
C ILE A 87 -3.54 4.41 -23.53
N CYS A 88 -4.13 3.57 -22.68
CA CYS A 88 -5.02 2.51 -23.09
C CYS A 88 -6.37 2.58 -22.40
N GLU A 89 -7.42 2.20 -23.11
CA GLU A 89 -8.71 1.85 -22.54
C GLU A 89 -8.77 0.36 -22.26
N VAL A 90 -9.10 -0.03 -21.02
CA VAL A 90 -9.35 -1.42 -20.66
C VAL A 90 -10.73 -1.81 -21.17
N VAL A 91 -10.80 -2.74 -22.12
CA VAL A 91 -12.05 -3.22 -22.72
C VAL A 91 -12.53 -4.52 -22.09
N ARG A 92 -11.63 -5.29 -21.48
CA ARG A 92 -11.95 -6.51 -20.72
C ARG A 92 -10.89 -6.77 -19.66
N MET A 93 -11.32 -7.27 -18.51
CA MET A 93 -10.47 -7.75 -17.44
C MET A 93 -10.78 -9.23 -17.18
N HIS A 94 -9.74 -10.03 -16.99
CA HIS A 94 -9.78 -11.41 -16.55
C HIS A 94 -9.14 -11.51 -15.18
N ILE A 95 -9.80 -12.17 -14.24
CA ILE A 95 -9.31 -12.37 -12.87
C ILE A 95 -9.44 -13.84 -12.54
N ASP A 96 -8.37 -14.44 -12.01
CA ASP A 96 -8.39 -15.80 -11.49
C ASP A 96 -9.13 -15.83 -10.16
N GLU A 97 -10.09 -16.76 -10.03
CA GLU A 97 -10.90 -16.88 -8.81
C GLU A 97 -10.07 -17.22 -7.58
N SER A 98 -8.90 -17.85 -7.74
CA SER A 98 -8.02 -18.22 -6.62
C SER A 98 -7.48 -17.03 -5.82
N ILE A 99 -7.44 -15.83 -6.43
CA ILE A 99 -6.98 -14.60 -5.76
C ILE A 99 -8.12 -13.77 -5.17
N LEU A 100 -9.36 -14.25 -5.24
CA LEU A 100 -10.53 -13.53 -4.71
C LEU A 100 -10.79 -13.90 -3.24
N ASP A 101 -11.32 -12.93 -2.50
CA ASP A 101 -11.90 -13.14 -1.17
C ASP A 101 -13.37 -13.61 -1.27
N GLU A 102 -14.01 -13.78 -0.12
CA GLU A 102 -15.41 -14.19 0.00
C GLU A 102 -16.42 -13.15 -0.56
N ASN A 103 -15.99 -11.91 -0.76
CA ASN A 103 -16.77 -10.82 -1.32
C ASN A 103 -16.49 -10.60 -2.82
N ASN A 104 -15.77 -11.51 -3.48
CA ASN A 104 -15.30 -11.39 -4.86
C ASN A 104 -14.41 -10.15 -5.09
N GLN A 105 -13.66 -9.71 -4.07
CA GLN A 105 -12.62 -8.68 -4.20
C GLN A 105 -11.25 -9.33 -4.29
N ILE A 106 -10.31 -8.69 -4.98
CA ILE A 106 -8.93 -9.19 -5.03
C ILE A 106 -8.33 -9.12 -3.62
N ASP A 107 -7.94 -10.28 -3.10
CA ASP A 107 -7.26 -10.40 -1.82
C ASP A 107 -5.77 -10.06 -1.99
N ALA A 108 -5.33 -9.00 -1.33
CA ALA A 108 -3.96 -8.52 -1.40
C ALA A 108 -2.91 -9.55 -0.90
N HIS A 109 -3.32 -10.48 -0.02
CA HIS A 109 -2.44 -11.55 0.48
C HIS A 109 -2.35 -12.75 -0.45
N LYS A 110 -3.40 -12.98 -1.27
CA LYS A 110 -3.44 -14.11 -2.21
C LYS A 110 -2.75 -13.80 -3.53
N ILE A 111 -2.77 -12.54 -3.98
CA ILE A 111 -2.26 -12.17 -5.31
C ILE A 111 -0.73 -12.20 -5.41
N ASP A 112 -0.01 -12.06 -4.30
CA ASP A 112 1.47 -12.19 -4.20
C ASP A 112 2.24 -11.31 -5.22
N LEU A 113 1.95 -10.02 -5.19
CA LEU A 113 2.51 -9.05 -6.13
C LEU A 113 3.99 -8.79 -5.89
N VAL A 114 4.66 -8.35 -6.96
CA VAL A 114 6.02 -7.82 -6.89
C VAL A 114 6.09 -6.40 -7.43
N SER A 115 7.00 -5.60 -6.85
CA SER A 115 7.33 -4.27 -7.34
C SER A 115 8.81 -4.16 -7.67
N ARG A 116 9.13 -3.54 -8.80
CA ARG A 116 10.51 -3.24 -9.16
C ARG A 116 11.02 -2.01 -8.40
N MET A 117 12.14 -2.15 -7.70
CA MET A 117 12.71 -1.12 -6.82
C MET A 117 13.90 -0.37 -7.44
N GLY A 118 14.21 -0.65 -8.71
CA GLY A 118 15.35 -0.08 -9.42
C GLY A 118 16.56 -1.03 -9.47
N GLY A 119 17.41 -0.90 -10.49
CA GLY A 119 18.47 -1.86 -10.76
C GLY A 119 17.92 -3.28 -10.87
N ASP A 120 18.51 -4.19 -10.11
CA ASP A 120 18.14 -5.62 -10.07
C ASP A 120 17.25 -5.97 -8.87
N TRP A 121 16.80 -4.98 -8.09
CA TRP A 121 16.03 -5.20 -6.88
C TRP A 121 14.53 -5.24 -7.14
N TYR A 122 13.88 -6.17 -6.45
CA TYR A 122 12.42 -6.30 -6.36
C TYR A 122 11.98 -6.37 -4.91
N CYS A 123 10.76 -5.91 -4.64
CA CYS A 123 10.05 -6.10 -3.39
C CYS A 123 8.89 -7.08 -3.64
N ARG A 124 8.68 -8.04 -2.74
CA ARG A 124 7.53 -8.93 -2.72
C ARG A 124 6.51 -8.43 -1.72
N ALA A 125 5.28 -8.23 -2.15
CA ALA A 125 4.18 -7.84 -1.29
C ALA A 125 3.55 -9.08 -0.64
N ASP A 126 4.24 -9.63 0.37
CA ASP A 126 3.76 -10.76 1.17
C ASP A 126 3.22 -10.31 2.53
N VAL A 127 2.63 -11.24 3.29
CA VAL A 127 2.03 -10.97 4.61
C VAL A 127 2.99 -10.30 5.60
N ASN A 128 4.31 -10.52 5.47
CA ASN A 128 5.30 -9.96 6.38
C ASN A 128 5.73 -8.53 5.99
N SER A 129 5.54 -8.16 4.73
CA SER A 129 5.92 -6.86 4.17
C SER A 129 4.76 -5.86 4.06
N MET A 130 3.52 -6.33 4.20
CA MET A 130 2.32 -5.50 4.10
C MET A 130 1.80 -5.07 5.47
N PHE A 131 1.27 -3.87 5.54
CA PHE A 131 0.56 -3.34 6.71
C PHE A 131 -0.64 -2.50 6.25
N GLU A 132 -1.69 -2.50 7.05
CA GLU A 132 -2.91 -1.77 6.73
C GLU A 132 -2.86 -0.34 7.30
N ILE A 133 -3.24 0.63 6.46
CA ILE A 133 -3.58 1.99 6.88
C ILE A 133 -4.99 2.30 6.38
N LYS A 134 -5.92 2.51 7.31
CA LYS A 134 -7.31 2.87 6.98
C LYS A 134 -7.36 4.23 6.30
N LYS A 135 -8.04 4.30 5.16
CA LYS A 135 -8.25 5.56 4.44
C LYS A 135 -9.34 6.38 5.14
N PRO A 136 -9.13 7.68 5.40
CA PRO A 136 -10.16 8.57 5.95
C PRO A 136 -11.15 9.01 4.84
N ILE A 137 -12.02 8.07 4.39
CA ILE A 137 -12.92 8.33 3.25
C ILE A 137 -14.04 9.28 3.64
N THR A 138 -14.57 9.15 4.86
CA THR A 138 -15.74 9.90 5.37
C THR A 138 -15.45 10.64 6.67
N THR A 139 -14.32 10.38 7.31
CA THR A 139 -13.91 10.96 8.58
C THR A 139 -12.98 12.15 8.36
N CYS A 140 -13.17 13.22 9.13
CA CYS A 140 -12.26 14.37 9.15
C CYS A 140 -11.56 14.40 10.51
N GLY A 141 -10.29 14.00 10.57
CA GLY A 141 -9.53 14.06 11.81
C GLY A 141 -9.33 15.49 12.30
N ILE A 142 -9.06 15.64 13.61
CA ILE A 142 -8.80 16.95 14.24
C ILE A 142 -7.60 17.68 13.60
N GLY A 143 -6.69 16.94 12.98
CA GLY A 143 -5.48 17.50 12.36
C GLY A 143 -4.29 17.59 13.31
N TYR A 144 -3.10 17.57 12.72
CA TYR A 144 -1.83 17.65 13.47
C TYR A 144 -1.66 18.99 14.21
N ASP A 145 -2.18 20.06 13.65
CA ASP A 145 -2.17 21.43 14.16
C ASP A 145 -3.08 21.63 15.38
N ALA A 146 -4.05 20.74 15.58
CA ALA A 146 -4.94 20.74 16.74
C ALA A 146 -4.45 19.84 17.90
N LEU A 147 -3.33 19.15 17.74
CA LEU A 147 -2.77 18.35 18.82
C LEU A 147 -2.27 19.22 19.98
N PRO A 148 -2.46 18.79 21.24
CA PRO A 148 -1.89 19.46 22.43
C PRO A 148 -0.37 19.67 22.28
N THR A 149 0.11 20.81 22.77
CA THR A 149 1.52 21.24 22.60
C THR A 149 2.52 20.32 23.32
N ASP A 150 2.14 19.74 24.44
CA ASP A 150 2.91 18.74 25.19
C ASP A 150 3.14 17.47 24.34
N LEU A 151 2.11 16.99 23.66
CA LEU A 151 2.23 15.83 22.75
C LEU A 151 3.18 16.14 21.58
N LEU A 152 3.08 17.34 20.99
CA LEU A 152 3.96 17.77 19.90
C LEU A 152 5.44 17.86 20.32
N LYS A 153 5.72 18.04 21.62
CA LYS A 153 7.06 18.10 22.20
C LYS A 153 7.53 16.78 22.80
N SER A 154 6.71 15.74 22.74
CA SER A 154 7.04 14.43 23.31
C SER A 154 8.35 13.88 22.75
N SER A 155 9.22 13.42 23.63
CA SER A 155 10.42 12.66 23.26
C SER A 155 10.14 11.17 23.00
N VAL A 156 8.95 10.71 23.33
CA VAL A 156 8.51 9.29 23.24
C VAL A 156 7.71 9.03 21.97
N LEU A 157 6.73 9.92 21.67
CA LEU A 157 5.83 9.74 20.52
C LEU A 157 6.54 10.10 19.21
N SER A 158 6.48 9.22 18.25
CA SER A 158 6.97 9.48 16.89
C SER A 158 6.00 10.37 16.10
N VAL A 159 6.47 10.95 14.99
CA VAL A 159 5.60 11.69 14.05
C VAL A 159 4.45 10.82 13.52
N SER A 160 4.70 9.52 13.35
CA SER A 160 3.66 8.57 12.94
C SER A 160 2.61 8.36 14.03
N ASP A 161 3.01 8.30 15.30
CA ASP A 161 2.08 8.20 16.44
C ASP A 161 1.20 9.46 16.54
N LEU A 162 1.80 10.63 16.40
CA LEU A 162 1.08 11.91 16.38
C LEU A 162 0.09 12.00 15.21
N ALA A 163 0.48 11.54 14.03
CA ALA A 163 -0.41 11.51 12.87
C ALA A 163 -1.62 10.57 13.09
N ARG A 164 -1.41 9.44 13.77
CA ARG A 164 -2.50 8.52 14.15
C ARG A 164 -3.44 9.16 15.16
N LEU A 165 -2.90 9.82 16.19
CA LEU A 165 -3.68 10.57 17.17
C LEU A 165 -4.50 11.69 16.51
N ALA A 166 -3.91 12.43 15.56
CA ALA A 166 -4.58 13.49 14.83
C ALA A 166 -5.72 13.01 13.91
N GLY A 167 -5.82 11.71 13.67
CA GLY A 167 -6.82 11.11 12.78
C GLY A 167 -8.21 10.92 13.38
N ILE A 168 -8.44 11.18 14.68
CA ILE A 168 -9.76 11.08 15.31
C ILE A 168 -10.62 12.29 14.98
N GLU A 169 -11.95 12.11 14.93
CA GLU A 169 -12.88 13.22 14.67
C GLU A 169 -13.14 14.09 15.90
N ASN A 170 -13.20 13.46 17.08
CA ASN A 170 -13.47 14.14 18.34
C ASN A 170 -12.56 13.56 19.43
N LEU A 171 -12.10 14.41 20.33
CA LEU A 171 -11.42 13.97 21.55
C LEU A 171 -12.41 13.28 22.49
N PRO A 172 -11.96 12.30 23.30
CA PRO A 172 -12.74 11.75 24.41
C PRO A 172 -13.20 12.85 25.38
N ASP A 173 -14.36 12.66 25.97
CA ASP A 173 -14.88 13.63 26.94
C ASP A 173 -14.17 13.52 28.31
N GLU A 174 -14.31 14.57 29.11
CA GLU A 174 -13.68 14.67 30.44
C GLU A 174 -14.13 13.55 31.38
N THR A 175 -15.37 13.09 31.28
CA THR A 175 -15.91 12.02 32.11
C THR A 175 -15.23 10.70 31.80
N GLU A 176 -15.10 10.37 30.52
CA GLU A 176 -14.41 9.17 30.04
C GLU A 176 -12.94 9.17 30.46
N VAL A 177 -12.27 10.32 30.34
CA VAL A 177 -10.85 10.49 30.76
C VAL A 177 -10.70 10.26 32.26
N ASN A 178 -11.57 10.87 33.09
CA ASN A 178 -11.51 10.71 34.54
C ASN A 178 -11.81 9.27 35.00
N GLU A 179 -12.79 8.62 34.39
CA GLU A 179 -13.11 7.22 34.70
C GLU A 179 -11.92 6.31 34.34
N TYR A 180 -11.33 6.48 33.16
CA TYR A 180 -10.18 5.70 32.71
C TYR A 180 -8.95 5.94 33.62
N LYS A 181 -8.71 7.18 34.03
CA LYS A 181 -7.66 7.54 34.97
C LYS A 181 -7.77 6.80 36.29
N LEU A 182 -8.98 6.71 36.84
CA LEU A 182 -9.24 6.05 38.13
C LEU A 182 -9.16 4.52 38.05
N THR A 183 -9.60 3.93 36.93
CA THR A 183 -9.66 2.48 36.79
C THR A 183 -8.36 1.88 36.24
N GLU A 184 -7.78 2.48 35.23
CA GLU A 184 -6.67 1.89 34.45
C GLU A 184 -5.30 2.52 34.73
N LEU A 185 -5.26 3.76 35.24
CA LEU A 185 -4.02 4.49 35.43
C LEU A 185 -3.70 4.79 36.89
N SER A 186 -4.54 4.39 37.84
CA SER A 186 -4.37 4.68 39.28
C SER A 186 -2.98 4.31 39.79
N ASP A 187 -2.47 3.13 39.46
CA ASP A 187 -1.16 2.65 39.89
C ASP A 187 -0.04 3.50 39.32
N LEU A 188 -0.16 3.95 38.07
CA LEU A 188 0.82 4.78 37.40
C LEU A 188 0.89 6.17 38.04
N PHE A 189 -0.26 6.77 38.37
CA PHE A 189 -0.35 8.03 39.08
C PHE A 189 0.20 7.93 40.51
N MET A 190 -0.10 6.82 41.23
CA MET A 190 0.44 6.60 42.57
C MET A 190 1.96 6.43 42.58
N THR A 191 2.50 5.77 41.54
CA THR A 191 3.95 5.55 41.44
C THR A 191 4.72 6.85 41.19
N HIS A 192 4.11 7.83 40.51
CA HIS A 192 4.75 9.09 40.11
C HIS A 192 4.14 10.32 40.79
N VAL A 193 3.53 10.19 41.97
CA VAL A 193 2.74 11.24 42.65
C VAL A 193 3.56 12.53 42.89
N ASP A 194 4.87 12.43 43.14
CA ASP A 194 5.76 13.55 43.43
C ASP A 194 6.60 13.99 42.24
N ASP A 195 6.41 13.42 41.06
CA ASP A 195 7.24 13.71 39.88
C ASP A 195 6.41 13.81 38.61
N ALA A 196 5.91 15.03 38.36
CA ALA A 196 5.04 15.29 37.18
C ALA A 196 5.76 15.04 35.85
N SER A 197 7.07 15.26 35.76
CA SER A 197 7.83 15.04 34.52
C SER A 197 7.97 13.55 34.19
N ASN A 198 8.23 12.74 35.20
CA ASN A 198 8.27 11.28 35.02
C ASN A 198 6.86 10.70 34.78
N LEU A 199 5.81 11.27 35.40
CA LEU A 199 4.44 10.89 35.10
C LEU A 199 4.07 11.15 33.66
N GLU A 200 4.36 12.36 33.12
CA GLU A 200 4.11 12.70 31.71
C GLU A 200 4.82 11.72 30.77
N HIS A 201 6.10 11.47 31.04
CA HIS A 201 6.89 10.53 30.26
C HIS A 201 6.29 9.11 30.28
N ALA A 202 5.90 8.61 31.46
CA ALA A 202 5.30 7.29 31.62
C ALA A 202 3.94 7.18 30.92
N LEU A 203 3.11 8.25 30.93
CA LEU A 203 1.86 8.31 30.19
C LEU A 203 2.10 8.26 28.68
N HIS A 204 3.13 8.97 28.18
CA HIS A 204 3.49 8.92 26.76
C HIS A 204 3.99 7.53 26.34
N GLU A 205 4.78 6.84 27.18
CA GLU A 205 5.21 5.47 26.92
C GLU A 205 4.00 4.51 26.88
N ARG A 206 3.10 4.63 27.84
CA ARG A 206 1.88 3.83 27.90
C ARG A 206 1.01 4.08 26.67
N ALA A 207 0.82 5.32 26.26
CA ALA A 207 0.07 5.66 25.05
C ALA A 207 0.70 5.05 23.78
N LYS A 208 2.04 5.07 23.68
CA LYS A 208 2.76 4.44 22.57
C LYS A 208 2.55 2.92 22.50
N GLU A 209 2.57 2.24 23.66
CA GLU A 209 2.22 0.82 23.72
C GLU A 209 0.79 0.56 23.21
N LEU A 210 -0.17 1.38 23.65
CA LEU A 210 -1.56 1.30 23.22
C LEU A 210 -1.72 1.57 21.72
N LEU A 211 -1.02 2.55 21.18
CA LEU A 211 -0.97 2.80 19.74
C LEU A 211 -0.40 1.60 18.99
N THR A 212 0.66 0.99 19.48
CA THR A 212 1.24 -0.23 18.90
C THR A 212 0.25 -1.39 18.91
N ALA A 213 -0.57 -1.50 19.96
CA ALA A 213 -1.66 -2.47 20.08
C ALA A 213 -2.93 -2.08 19.31
N ASN A 214 -2.90 -0.99 18.51
CA ASN A 214 -4.03 -0.45 17.73
C ASN A 214 -5.23 0.01 18.60
N LYS A 215 -4.98 0.49 19.82
CA LYS A 215 -5.94 0.97 20.83
C LYS A 215 -5.90 2.50 20.89
N LEU A 216 -6.42 3.16 19.84
CA LEU A 216 -6.32 4.61 19.66
C LEU A 216 -7.11 5.39 20.73
N THR A 217 -8.32 4.92 21.09
CA THR A 217 -9.15 5.59 22.11
C THR A 217 -8.49 5.54 23.47
N GLU A 218 -7.99 4.38 23.90
CA GLU A 218 -7.30 4.22 25.17
C GLU A 218 -5.99 5.03 25.22
N ALA A 219 -5.28 5.16 24.08
CA ALA A 219 -4.12 6.03 23.99
C ALA A 219 -4.48 7.50 24.25
N TRP A 220 -5.57 7.99 23.69
CA TRP A 220 -6.07 9.33 23.95
C TRP A 220 -6.50 9.53 25.40
N LEU A 221 -7.27 8.60 25.97
CA LEU A 221 -7.67 8.62 27.38
C LEU A 221 -6.44 8.70 28.30
N THR A 222 -5.39 7.94 27.98
CA THR A 222 -4.12 7.97 28.71
C THR A 222 -3.44 9.35 28.64
N LEU A 223 -3.32 9.92 27.43
CA LEU A 223 -2.64 11.20 27.22
C LEU A 223 -3.39 12.37 27.85
N LEU A 224 -4.70 12.42 27.73
CA LEU A 224 -5.54 13.47 28.30
C LEU A 224 -5.58 13.42 29.83
N SER A 225 -5.32 12.27 30.45
CA SER A 225 -5.34 12.07 31.91
C SER A 225 -4.27 12.90 32.66
N PHE A 226 -3.23 13.42 31.98
CA PHE A 226 -2.21 14.26 32.61
C PHE A 226 -2.73 15.63 33.04
N ASN A 227 -3.65 16.20 32.26
CA ASN A 227 -4.17 17.56 32.46
C ASN A 227 -5.55 17.60 33.14
N HIS A 228 -6.08 16.43 33.57
CA HIS A 228 -7.40 16.28 34.20
C HIS A 228 -7.33 15.64 35.59
#